data_a89727422154e695a8d6c8fc408090d4
#
_entry.id   a89727422154e695a8d6c8fc408090d4
#
_cell.length_a   1.000
_cell.length_b   1.000
_cell.length_c   1.000
_cell.angle_alpha   90.00
_cell.angle_beta   90.00
_cell.angle_gamma   90.00
#
_symmetry.space_group_name_H-M   'P 1'
#
loop_
_entity.id
_entity.type
_entity.pdbx_description
1 polymer ?
#
loop_
_entity_poly.entity_id
_entity_poly.type
_entity_poly.pdbx_seq_one_letter_code
_entity_poly.pdbx_strand_id
1 'polypeptide(L)'
;SLVGSEMCIRDRESTDWFSVTDAKRDELAMEAINEVIDEYAGFGIFDTAESQHSISHMKAVFKQTVWALTTQIRRGSFVPERFEFSFYESLDMANDVTVDIKGRVDRTDTYTDEGRLFVKVLDYKSGNTVFDLVKLYYGTQLQLAVYMDAVMEQKKEALKQVSVEPGGMLYYHIDDPVIDLKDVTPGTELSEEEINQMILKKLKPDGLINSDEKAYRGMDRDFEKSSDVIPVTLKKDQTPAAGSKVANAEEFDVITRFAREKLREIGREIYDGNVDVNPIKNKKIDSCAYCAFQAICRYDSRIPGFSERSFNGDNKEDVLDKMRTQIAVAEHKACYGDNNIKP
;
A
#
# COMPACT_ATOMS: atom_id res chain seq x y z
N SER A 1 -6.32 -15.94 4.21
CA SER A 1 -5.99 -14.53 3.93
C SER A 1 -7.26 -13.79 3.50
N LEU A 2 -7.47 -12.53 3.92
CA LEU A 2 -8.64 -11.73 3.55
C LEU A 2 -8.69 -11.53 2.02
N VAL A 3 -7.55 -11.40 1.39
CA VAL A 3 -7.39 -11.30 -0.06
C VAL A 3 -7.91 -12.55 -0.76
N GLY A 4 -7.59 -13.74 -0.22
CA GLY A 4 -8.13 -15.01 -0.73
C GLY A 4 -9.65 -15.07 -0.63
N SER A 5 -10.23 -14.49 0.42
CA SER A 5 -11.69 -14.43 0.58
C SER A 5 -12.36 -13.48 -0.42
N GLU A 6 -11.76 -12.33 -0.74
CA GLU A 6 -12.27 -11.44 -1.82
C GLU A 6 -12.19 -12.13 -3.20
N MET A 7 -11.11 -12.86 -3.46
CA MET A 7 -10.96 -13.67 -4.67
C MET A 7 -12.05 -14.74 -4.74
N CYS A 8 -12.33 -15.45 -3.64
CA CYS A 8 -13.41 -16.42 -3.54
C CYS A 8 -14.79 -15.79 -3.82
N ILE A 9 -15.06 -14.57 -3.31
CA ILE A 9 -16.31 -13.86 -3.57
C ILE A 9 -16.46 -13.54 -5.05
N ARG A 10 -15.41 -13.07 -5.72
CA ARG A 10 -15.45 -12.73 -7.15
C ARG A 10 -15.61 -13.95 -8.03
N ASP A 11 -14.85 -15.01 -7.78
CA ASP A 11 -14.75 -16.16 -8.68
C ASP A 11 -15.99 -17.07 -8.60
N ARG A 12 -16.73 -17.07 -7.48
CA ARG A 12 -17.90 -17.93 -7.30
C ARG A 12 -19.09 -17.59 -8.17
N GLU A 13 -19.33 -16.33 -8.47
CA GLU A 13 -20.54 -15.93 -9.20
C GLU A 13 -20.28 -14.85 -10.27
N SER A 14 -19.03 -14.61 -10.70
CA SER A 14 -18.69 -13.47 -11.56
C SER A 14 -19.27 -12.15 -11.00
N THR A 15 -19.14 -11.98 -9.68
CA THR A 15 -19.81 -10.90 -8.93
C THR A 15 -19.35 -9.55 -9.44
N ASP A 16 -20.28 -8.78 -9.98
CA ASP A 16 -20.07 -7.37 -10.26
C ASP A 16 -20.26 -6.55 -8.97
N TRP A 17 -19.17 -6.01 -8.45
CA TRP A 17 -19.14 -5.20 -7.23
C TRP A 17 -20.02 -3.96 -7.28
N PHE A 18 -20.32 -3.44 -8.49
CA PHE A 18 -21.17 -2.27 -8.68
C PHE A 18 -22.65 -2.60 -8.54
N SER A 19 -23.07 -3.79 -8.92
CA SER A 19 -24.47 -4.20 -9.00
C SER A 19 -24.92 -5.18 -7.92
N VAL A 20 -23.98 -5.81 -7.18
CA VAL A 20 -24.31 -6.77 -6.12
C VAL A 20 -25.19 -6.11 -5.04
N THR A 21 -26.29 -6.75 -4.64
CA THR A 21 -27.12 -6.25 -3.54
C THR A 21 -26.40 -6.39 -2.19
N ASP A 22 -26.76 -5.54 -1.22
CA ASP A 22 -26.12 -5.58 0.10
C ASP A 22 -26.35 -6.92 0.82
N ALA A 23 -27.55 -7.51 0.68
CA ALA A 23 -27.84 -8.82 1.23
C ALA A 23 -26.96 -9.92 0.62
N LYS A 24 -26.79 -9.91 -0.72
CA LYS A 24 -25.93 -10.90 -1.40
C LYS A 24 -24.46 -10.71 -1.10
N ARG A 25 -23.98 -9.46 -1.03
CA ARG A 25 -22.61 -9.14 -0.57
C ARG A 25 -22.34 -9.73 0.82
N ASP A 26 -23.27 -9.49 1.77
CA ASP A 26 -23.14 -9.96 3.15
C ASP A 26 -23.17 -11.50 3.23
N GLU A 27 -24.04 -12.13 2.45
CA GLU A 27 -24.09 -13.61 2.32
C GLU A 27 -22.75 -14.17 1.82
N LEU A 28 -22.21 -13.64 0.70
CA LEU A 28 -20.95 -14.08 0.12
C LEU A 28 -19.77 -13.85 1.08
N ALA A 29 -19.77 -12.73 1.80
CA ALA A 29 -18.76 -12.46 2.82
C ALA A 29 -18.80 -13.51 3.93
N MET A 30 -19.98 -13.85 4.41
CA MET A 30 -20.13 -14.85 5.48
C MET A 30 -19.78 -16.27 5.01
N GLU A 31 -20.11 -16.64 3.78
CA GLU A 31 -19.70 -17.91 3.18
C GLU A 31 -18.17 -18.00 3.10
N ALA A 32 -17.50 -16.98 2.55
CA ALA A 32 -16.07 -16.96 2.38
C ALA A 32 -15.30 -17.05 3.72
N ILE A 33 -15.73 -16.31 4.75
CA ILE A 33 -15.06 -16.39 6.06
C ILE A 33 -15.32 -17.71 6.76
N ASN A 34 -16.51 -18.32 6.61
CA ASN A 34 -16.82 -19.60 7.20
C ASN A 34 -15.95 -20.71 6.59
N GLU A 35 -15.74 -20.74 5.28
CA GLU A 35 -14.84 -21.71 4.65
C GLU A 35 -13.42 -21.63 5.17
N VAL A 36 -12.87 -20.40 5.30
CA VAL A 36 -11.54 -20.23 5.89
C VAL A 36 -11.50 -20.75 7.33
N ILE A 37 -12.55 -20.51 8.13
CA ILE A 37 -12.63 -21.01 9.50
C ILE A 37 -12.70 -22.55 9.52
N ASP A 38 -13.49 -23.14 8.64
CA ASP A 38 -13.67 -24.60 8.54
C ASP A 38 -12.38 -25.32 8.13
N GLU A 39 -11.54 -24.71 7.28
CA GLU A 39 -10.21 -25.24 6.95
C GLU A 39 -9.31 -25.41 8.19
N TYR A 40 -9.47 -24.51 9.17
CA TYR A 40 -8.68 -24.53 10.41
C TYR A 40 -9.38 -25.25 11.57
N ALA A 41 -10.67 -25.56 11.47
CA ALA A 41 -11.45 -26.20 12.53
C ALA A 41 -10.90 -27.57 12.94
N GLY A 42 -10.32 -28.32 11.99
CA GLY A 42 -9.72 -29.64 12.24
C GLY A 42 -8.49 -29.63 13.16
N PHE A 43 -7.91 -28.47 13.47
CA PHE A 43 -6.73 -28.35 14.33
C PHE A 43 -7.06 -28.14 15.82
N GLY A 44 -8.34 -28.17 16.23
CA GLY A 44 -8.76 -27.95 17.62
C GLY A 44 -8.49 -26.55 18.18
N ILE A 45 -8.12 -25.60 17.30
CA ILE A 45 -7.76 -24.23 17.68
C ILE A 45 -8.99 -23.44 18.16
N PHE A 46 -10.18 -23.87 17.78
CA PHE A 46 -11.44 -23.14 17.96
C PHE A 46 -12.38 -23.72 19.03
N ASP A 47 -11.88 -24.63 19.87
CA ASP A 47 -12.73 -25.37 20.82
C ASP A 47 -13.00 -24.61 22.13
N THR A 48 -12.33 -23.50 22.38
CA THR A 48 -12.50 -22.70 23.61
C THR A 48 -13.54 -21.58 23.44
N ALA A 49 -14.18 -21.17 24.54
CA ALA A 49 -15.10 -20.03 24.52
C ALA A 49 -14.41 -18.72 24.06
N GLU A 50 -13.14 -18.55 24.39
CA GLU A 50 -12.33 -17.39 23.97
C GLU A 50 -12.09 -17.41 22.46
N SER A 51 -11.75 -18.55 21.88
CA SER A 51 -11.58 -18.67 20.43
C SER A 51 -12.89 -18.49 19.68
N GLN A 52 -14.02 -18.98 20.20
CA GLN A 52 -15.35 -18.74 19.61
C GLN A 52 -15.74 -17.26 19.63
N HIS A 53 -15.40 -16.53 20.70
CA HIS A 53 -15.59 -15.07 20.76
C HIS A 53 -14.72 -14.37 19.70
N SER A 54 -13.45 -14.76 19.58
CA SER A 54 -12.52 -14.21 18.58
C SER A 54 -13.00 -14.47 17.15
N ILE A 55 -13.56 -15.65 16.86
CA ILE A 55 -14.18 -15.97 15.57
C ILE A 55 -15.37 -15.04 15.29
N SER A 56 -16.24 -14.86 16.27
CA SER A 56 -17.42 -14.01 16.11
C SER A 56 -17.02 -12.57 15.83
N HIS A 57 -16.00 -12.05 16.50
CA HIS A 57 -15.43 -10.74 16.27
C HIS A 57 -14.80 -10.64 14.87
N MET A 58 -13.99 -11.62 14.47
CA MET A 58 -13.37 -11.70 13.15
C MET A 58 -14.41 -11.67 12.03
N LYS A 59 -15.53 -12.41 12.16
CA LYS A 59 -16.64 -12.38 11.22
C LYS A 59 -17.26 -11.00 11.09
N ALA A 60 -17.45 -10.30 12.21
CA ALA A 60 -17.99 -8.94 12.21
C ALA A 60 -17.04 -7.94 11.49
N VAL A 61 -15.75 -7.98 11.83
CA VAL A 61 -14.72 -7.14 11.18
C VAL A 61 -14.63 -7.44 9.68
N PHE A 62 -14.67 -8.71 9.31
CA PHE A 62 -14.62 -9.11 7.90
C PHE A 62 -15.83 -8.59 7.11
N LYS A 63 -17.04 -8.78 7.64
CA LYS A 63 -18.27 -8.26 7.03
C LYS A 63 -18.22 -6.74 6.84
N GLN A 64 -17.75 -6.02 7.87
CA GLN A 64 -17.60 -4.56 7.81
C GLN A 64 -16.55 -4.13 6.78
N THR A 65 -15.42 -4.85 6.69
CA THR A 65 -14.38 -4.61 5.69
C THR A 65 -14.92 -4.77 4.28
N VAL A 66 -15.64 -5.87 3.99
CA VAL A 66 -16.24 -6.11 2.67
C VAL A 66 -17.29 -5.05 2.33
N TRP A 67 -18.09 -4.61 3.30
CA TRP A 67 -19.02 -3.50 3.14
C TRP A 67 -18.29 -2.20 2.77
N ALA A 68 -17.24 -1.84 3.49
CA ALA A 68 -16.49 -0.60 3.24
C ALA A 68 -15.79 -0.63 1.86
N LEU A 69 -15.16 -1.74 1.49
CA LEU A 69 -14.52 -1.92 0.19
C LEU A 69 -15.54 -1.85 -0.96
N THR A 70 -16.70 -2.50 -0.82
CA THR A 70 -17.79 -2.43 -1.82
C THR A 70 -18.30 -1.00 -1.97
N THR A 71 -18.46 -0.29 -0.85
CA THR A 71 -18.89 1.12 -0.86
C THR A 71 -17.85 2.01 -1.56
N GLN A 72 -16.56 1.80 -1.30
CA GLN A 72 -15.48 2.53 -1.97
C GLN A 72 -15.46 2.26 -3.49
N ILE A 73 -15.62 0.99 -3.92
CA ILE A 73 -15.69 0.62 -5.33
C ILE A 73 -16.87 1.33 -6.00
N ARG A 74 -18.06 1.29 -5.41
CA ARG A 74 -19.28 1.91 -5.95
C ARG A 74 -19.21 3.42 -6.06
N ARG A 75 -18.43 4.09 -5.21
CA ARG A 75 -18.21 5.54 -5.28
C ARG A 75 -17.27 5.95 -6.42
N GLY A 76 -16.48 5.00 -6.93
CA GLY A 76 -15.54 5.20 -8.01
C GLY A 76 -15.92 4.50 -9.32
N SER A 77 -14.95 4.44 -10.21
CA SER A 77 -15.01 3.76 -11.51
C SER A 77 -13.87 2.74 -11.68
N PHE A 78 -12.97 2.65 -10.68
CA PHE A 78 -11.94 1.63 -10.67
C PHE A 78 -12.53 0.25 -10.44
N VAL A 79 -12.21 -0.69 -11.34
CA VAL A 79 -12.68 -2.07 -11.29
C VAL A 79 -11.57 -2.96 -10.74
N PRO A 80 -11.82 -3.75 -9.68
CA PRO A 80 -10.90 -4.79 -9.25
C PRO A 80 -10.60 -5.76 -10.38
N GLU A 81 -9.32 -5.90 -10.74
CA GLU A 81 -8.91 -6.71 -11.88
C GLU A 81 -8.22 -8.00 -11.46
N ARG A 82 -7.24 -7.89 -10.55
CA ARG A 82 -6.46 -9.04 -10.08
C ARG A 82 -6.30 -9.04 -8.58
N PHE A 83 -6.32 -10.25 -8.01
CA PHE A 83 -6.07 -10.52 -6.60
C PHE A 83 -4.91 -11.51 -6.47
N GLU A 84 -4.10 -11.37 -5.40
CA GLU A 84 -2.94 -12.22 -5.10
C GLU A 84 -2.03 -12.45 -6.32
N PHE A 85 -1.81 -11.39 -7.08
CA PHE A 85 -1.02 -11.43 -8.30
C PHE A 85 0.46 -11.60 -7.99
N SER A 86 1.03 -12.76 -8.33
CA SER A 86 2.45 -13.04 -8.17
C SER A 86 3.24 -12.47 -9.35
N PHE A 87 4.36 -11.80 -9.05
CA PHE A 87 5.32 -11.34 -10.04
C PHE A 87 6.72 -11.87 -9.73
N TYR A 88 7.50 -11.96 -10.77
CA TYR A 88 8.91 -12.33 -10.74
C TYR A 88 9.66 -11.41 -11.68
N GLU A 89 10.70 -10.77 -11.20
CA GLU A 89 11.55 -9.87 -11.97
C GLU A 89 13.02 -10.10 -11.62
N SER A 90 13.89 -10.18 -12.66
CA SER A 90 15.34 -10.22 -12.48
C SER A 90 15.91 -8.84 -12.77
N LEU A 91 16.58 -8.24 -11.81
CA LEU A 91 17.26 -6.96 -11.97
C LEU A 91 18.75 -7.16 -12.17
N ASP A 92 19.29 -6.59 -13.24
CA ASP A 92 20.73 -6.58 -13.50
C ASP A 92 21.43 -5.66 -12.49
N MET A 93 22.51 -6.16 -11.87
CA MET A 93 23.30 -5.40 -10.88
C MET A 93 24.62 -5.05 -11.53
N ALA A 94 25.28 -5.37 -12.32
CA ALA A 94 26.60 -5.22 -12.90
C ALA A 94 27.39 -6.54 -12.88
N ASN A 95 28.41 -6.65 -13.74
CA ASN A 95 29.27 -7.83 -13.80
C ASN A 95 28.54 -9.17 -13.99
N ASP A 96 27.49 -9.20 -14.83
CA ASP A 96 26.66 -10.38 -15.10
C ASP A 96 25.99 -11.01 -13.87
N VAL A 97 25.82 -10.21 -12.79
CA VAL A 97 25.11 -10.63 -11.60
C VAL A 97 23.69 -10.04 -11.62
N THR A 98 22.69 -10.88 -11.35
CA THR A 98 21.29 -10.48 -11.24
C THR A 98 20.76 -10.72 -9.83
N VAL A 99 19.79 -9.90 -9.41
CA VAL A 99 18.98 -10.15 -8.22
C VAL A 99 17.55 -10.45 -8.63
N ASP A 100 17.03 -11.56 -8.13
CA ASP A 100 15.66 -11.98 -8.39
C ASP A 100 14.72 -11.41 -7.32
N ILE A 101 13.71 -10.69 -7.77
CA ILE A 101 12.67 -10.14 -6.93
C ILE A 101 11.38 -10.92 -7.17
N LYS A 102 10.84 -11.45 -6.09
CA LYS A 102 9.54 -12.14 -6.09
C LYS A 102 8.60 -11.41 -5.15
N GLY A 103 7.39 -11.22 -5.59
CA GLY A 103 6.37 -10.61 -4.76
C GLY A 103 4.98 -11.08 -5.16
N ARG A 104 4.02 -10.74 -4.29
CA ARG A 104 2.61 -10.98 -4.53
C ARG A 104 1.85 -9.72 -4.15
N VAL A 105 1.22 -9.12 -5.17
CA VAL A 105 0.38 -7.94 -5.01
C VAL A 105 -1.00 -8.39 -4.57
N ASP A 106 -1.49 -7.88 -3.46
CA ASP A 106 -2.76 -8.33 -2.89
C ASP A 106 -3.92 -8.03 -3.82
N ARG A 107 -3.98 -6.79 -4.36
CA ARG A 107 -5.05 -6.40 -5.28
C ARG A 107 -4.60 -5.29 -6.23
N THR A 108 -5.02 -5.40 -7.49
CA THR A 108 -4.90 -4.35 -8.50
C THR A 108 -6.26 -4.00 -9.07
N ASP A 109 -6.54 -2.70 -9.16
CA ASP A 109 -7.75 -2.18 -9.80
C ASP A 109 -7.34 -1.31 -10.99
N THR A 110 -8.19 -1.28 -12.01
CA THR A 110 -7.95 -0.48 -13.22
C THR A 110 -9.16 0.40 -13.56
N TYR A 111 -8.87 1.54 -14.17
CA TYR A 111 -9.87 2.47 -14.69
C TYR A 111 -9.39 3.05 -16.01
N THR A 112 -10.22 3.00 -17.04
CA THR A 112 -9.90 3.58 -18.35
C THR A 112 -10.72 4.83 -18.60
N ASP A 113 -10.04 5.92 -18.95
CA ASP A 113 -10.65 7.18 -19.34
C ASP A 113 -9.89 7.82 -20.50
N GLU A 114 -10.62 8.21 -21.57
CA GLU A 114 -10.07 8.85 -22.77
C GLU A 114 -8.82 8.16 -23.34
N GLY A 115 -8.77 6.83 -23.35
CA GLY A 115 -7.63 6.05 -23.87
C GLY A 115 -6.45 5.95 -22.94
N ARG A 116 -6.53 6.45 -21.69
CA ARG A 116 -5.57 6.25 -20.62
C ARG A 116 -6.06 5.18 -19.65
N LEU A 117 -5.19 4.26 -19.29
CA LEU A 117 -5.45 3.23 -18.29
C LEU A 117 -4.77 3.63 -16.97
N PHE A 118 -5.56 3.94 -15.97
CA PHE A 118 -5.07 4.17 -14.62
C PHE A 118 -5.02 2.86 -13.83
N VAL A 119 -3.89 2.64 -13.15
CA VAL A 119 -3.63 1.45 -12.33
C VAL A 119 -3.58 1.83 -10.86
N LYS A 120 -4.37 1.15 -10.02
CA LYS A 120 -4.33 1.30 -8.57
C LYS A 120 -3.87 -0.02 -7.94
N VAL A 121 -2.93 0.08 -7.01
CA VAL A 121 -2.42 -1.04 -6.21
C VAL A 121 -2.91 -0.90 -4.78
N LEU A 122 -3.46 -1.98 -4.22
CA LEU A 122 -3.82 -2.07 -2.81
C LEU A 122 -3.04 -3.20 -2.14
N ASP A 123 -2.60 -2.94 -0.92
CA ASP A 123 -1.99 -3.92 -0.02
C ASP A 123 -2.71 -3.87 1.33
N TYR A 124 -3.18 -5.03 1.81
CA TYR A 124 -3.96 -5.15 3.03
C TYR A 124 -3.07 -5.26 4.26
N LYS A 125 -3.34 -4.47 5.29
CA LYS A 125 -2.57 -4.44 6.52
C LYS A 125 -3.46 -4.68 7.74
N SER A 126 -3.06 -5.59 8.61
CA SER A 126 -3.70 -5.84 9.91
C SER A 126 -3.16 -4.94 11.03
N GLY A 127 -2.28 -4.00 10.73
CA GLY A 127 -1.66 -3.09 11.70
C GLY A 127 -1.67 -1.65 11.22
N ASN A 128 -1.24 -0.72 12.06
CA ASN A 128 -1.24 0.73 11.83
C ASN A 128 -0.11 1.20 10.90
N THR A 129 0.01 0.61 9.72
CA THR A 129 1.03 0.98 8.74
C THR A 129 0.60 2.25 7.99
N VAL A 130 1.26 3.37 8.23
CA VAL A 130 1.04 4.62 7.49
C VAL A 130 2.09 4.75 6.41
N PHE A 131 1.66 5.13 5.19
CA PHE A 131 2.59 5.41 4.10
C PHE A 131 3.42 6.66 4.41
N ASP A 132 4.75 6.51 4.31
CA ASP A 132 5.71 7.56 4.58
C ASP A 132 6.82 7.54 3.53
N LEU A 133 6.90 8.59 2.72
CA LEU A 133 7.88 8.72 1.64
C LEU A 133 9.33 8.75 2.16
N VAL A 134 9.53 9.24 3.39
CA VAL A 134 10.84 9.22 4.05
C VAL A 134 11.25 7.78 4.37
N LYS A 135 10.31 6.97 4.88
CA LYS A 135 10.57 5.53 5.11
C LYS A 135 10.91 4.80 3.81
N LEU A 136 10.24 5.14 2.71
CA LEU A 136 10.53 4.59 1.39
C LEU A 136 11.95 4.95 0.96
N TYR A 137 12.33 6.23 1.06
CA TYR A 137 13.68 6.71 0.73
C TYR A 137 14.78 5.95 1.48
N TYR A 138 14.58 5.67 2.76
CA TYR A 138 15.53 4.89 3.56
C TYR A 138 15.41 3.37 3.38
N GLY A 139 14.56 2.89 2.49
CA GLY A 139 14.43 1.47 2.16
C GLY A 139 13.63 0.64 3.18
N THR A 140 12.94 1.29 4.15
CA THR A 140 12.16 0.58 5.19
C THR A 140 10.69 0.39 4.83
N GLN A 141 10.23 0.93 3.69
CA GLN A 141 8.85 0.82 3.21
C GLN A 141 8.79 0.81 1.67
N LEU A 142 9.44 -0.15 1.03
CA LEU A 142 9.54 -0.23 -0.44
C LEU A 142 8.31 -0.90 -1.10
N GLN A 143 7.55 -1.70 -0.37
CA GLN A 143 6.57 -2.65 -0.88
C GLN A 143 5.60 -2.06 -1.91
N LEU A 144 4.90 -0.96 -1.58
CA LEU A 144 3.92 -0.37 -2.50
C LEU A 144 4.55 0.18 -3.78
N ALA A 145 5.74 0.79 -3.68
CA ALA A 145 6.43 1.30 -4.85
C ALA A 145 6.92 0.18 -5.77
N VAL A 146 7.45 -0.91 -5.21
CA VAL A 146 7.85 -2.11 -5.95
C VAL A 146 6.64 -2.78 -6.62
N TYR A 147 5.51 -2.87 -5.91
CA TYR A 147 4.28 -3.43 -6.47
C TYR A 147 3.74 -2.57 -7.62
N MET A 148 3.72 -1.25 -7.45
CA MET A 148 3.32 -0.32 -8.51
C MET A 148 4.23 -0.45 -9.73
N ASP A 149 5.55 -0.49 -9.53
CA ASP A 149 6.54 -0.65 -10.59
C ASP A 149 6.28 -1.95 -11.39
N ALA A 150 6.20 -3.09 -10.72
CA ALA A 150 5.98 -4.40 -11.34
C ALA A 150 4.67 -4.46 -12.14
N VAL A 151 3.57 -3.92 -11.59
CA VAL A 151 2.27 -3.91 -12.27
C VAL A 151 2.29 -2.96 -13.47
N MET A 152 2.89 -1.77 -13.34
CA MET A 152 3.00 -0.79 -14.42
C MET A 152 3.81 -1.33 -15.60
N GLU A 153 4.99 -1.94 -15.34
CA GLU A 153 5.81 -2.53 -16.39
C GLU A 153 5.07 -3.65 -17.14
N GLN A 154 4.43 -4.56 -16.41
CA GLN A 154 3.63 -5.61 -17.04
C GLN A 154 2.49 -5.07 -17.89
N LYS A 155 1.79 -4.02 -17.42
CA LYS A 155 0.69 -3.39 -18.16
C LYS A 155 1.19 -2.68 -19.41
N LYS A 156 2.28 -1.95 -19.33
CA LYS A 156 2.92 -1.28 -20.48
C LYS A 156 3.37 -2.28 -21.54
N GLU A 157 3.94 -3.41 -21.11
CA GLU A 157 4.37 -4.46 -22.03
C GLU A 157 3.19 -5.14 -22.74
N ALA A 158 2.11 -5.41 -22.01
CA ALA A 158 0.90 -6.04 -22.55
C ALA A 158 0.09 -5.11 -23.45
N LEU A 159 0.07 -3.79 -23.15
CA LEU A 159 -0.82 -2.80 -23.76
C LEU A 159 -0.04 -1.69 -24.48
N LYS A 160 0.80 -2.07 -25.44
CA LYS A 160 1.74 -1.16 -26.15
C LYS A 160 1.13 0.08 -26.81
N GLN A 161 -0.20 0.11 -27.03
CA GLN A 161 -0.90 1.20 -27.70
C GLN A 161 -1.75 2.06 -26.73
N VAL A 162 -1.75 1.74 -25.43
CA VAL A 162 -2.53 2.44 -24.41
C VAL A 162 -1.57 3.16 -23.48
N SER A 163 -1.87 4.42 -23.16
CA SER A 163 -1.14 5.13 -22.09
C SER A 163 -1.50 4.50 -20.75
N VAL A 164 -0.51 3.88 -20.10
CA VAL A 164 -0.69 3.30 -18.75
C VAL A 164 -0.12 4.26 -17.72
N GLU A 165 -0.94 4.69 -16.78
CA GLU A 165 -0.60 5.68 -15.77
C GLU A 165 -0.86 5.14 -14.36
N PRO A 166 -0.05 5.53 -13.36
CA PRO A 166 -0.34 5.20 -11.98
C PRO A 166 -1.59 5.96 -11.53
N GLY A 167 -2.58 5.25 -11.00
CA GLY A 167 -3.75 5.85 -10.35
C GLY A 167 -3.51 6.09 -8.87
N GLY A 168 -2.92 5.11 -8.19
CA GLY A 168 -2.57 5.21 -6.77
C GLY A 168 -1.98 3.93 -6.20
N MET A 169 -1.23 4.08 -5.12
CA MET A 169 -0.68 2.97 -4.34
C MET A 169 -1.06 3.15 -2.88
N LEU A 170 -1.80 2.18 -2.32
CA LEU A 170 -2.55 2.35 -1.09
C LEU A 170 -2.38 1.16 -0.14
N TYR A 171 -2.26 1.45 1.14
CA TYR A 171 -2.50 0.50 2.24
C TYR A 171 -3.97 0.56 2.64
N TYR A 172 -4.62 -0.57 2.72
CA TYR A 172 -5.94 -0.71 3.29
C TYR A 172 -5.85 -1.43 4.65
N HIS A 173 -6.34 -0.76 5.70
CA HIS A 173 -6.31 -1.33 7.04
C HIS A 173 -7.57 -2.15 7.30
N ILE A 174 -7.34 -3.42 7.68
CA ILE A 174 -8.39 -4.29 8.20
C ILE A 174 -8.45 -3.99 9.69
N ASP A 175 -9.43 -3.21 10.08
CA ASP A 175 -9.58 -2.72 11.46
C ASP A 175 -11.03 -2.77 11.90
N ASP A 176 -11.23 -2.74 13.22
CA ASP A 176 -12.55 -2.54 13.86
C ASP A 176 -12.62 -1.10 14.40
N PRO A 177 -13.08 -0.15 13.60
CA PRO A 177 -13.00 1.26 13.95
C PRO A 177 -13.98 1.59 15.07
N VAL A 178 -13.46 2.05 16.19
CA VAL A 178 -14.25 2.58 17.30
C VAL A 178 -14.62 4.03 17.03
N ILE A 179 -15.93 4.37 17.10
CA ILE A 179 -16.40 5.75 17.05
C ILE A 179 -16.21 6.36 18.44
N ASP A 180 -15.39 7.39 18.52
CA ASP A 180 -15.14 8.09 19.79
C ASP A 180 -16.32 9.02 20.10
N LEU A 181 -16.81 9.04 21.35
CA LEU A 181 -17.88 9.95 21.76
C LEU A 181 -17.52 11.44 21.57
N LYS A 182 -16.24 11.76 21.47
CA LYS A 182 -15.75 13.10 21.12
C LYS A 182 -16.09 13.53 19.70
N ASP A 183 -16.27 12.55 18.80
CA ASP A 183 -16.64 12.79 17.40
C ASP A 183 -18.16 13.03 17.27
N VAL A 184 -18.91 12.88 18.35
CA VAL A 184 -20.38 13.03 18.41
C VAL A 184 -20.76 14.21 19.26
N THR A 185 -21.63 15.09 18.75
CA THR A 185 -22.16 16.20 19.55
C THR A 185 -23.00 15.66 20.73
N PRO A 186 -22.74 16.07 21.98
CA PRO A 186 -23.49 15.56 23.12
C PRO A 186 -25.01 15.79 22.95
N GLY A 187 -25.78 14.72 23.14
CA GLY A 187 -27.25 14.77 23.04
C GLY A 187 -27.81 14.58 21.63
N THR A 188 -26.97 14.29 20.62
CA THR A 188 -27.43 13.96 19.28
C THR A 188 -27.55 12.44 19.13
N GLU A 189 -28.71 11.95 18.72
CA GLU A 189 -28.89 10.59 18.24
C GLU A 189 -28.37 10.54 16.80
N LEU A 190 -27.36 9.71 16.56
CA LEU A 190 -26.83 9.48 15.21
C LEU A 190 -27.73 8.51 14.44
N SER A 191 -28.03 8.84 13.22
CA SER A 191 -28.63 7.90 12.27
C SER A 191 -27.64 6.80 11.88
N GLU A 192 -28.14 5.67 11.43
CA GLU A 192 -27.29 4.57 10.89
C GLU A 192 -26.39 5.06 9.73
N GLU A 193 -26.90 5.96 8.92
CA GLU A 193 -26.19 6.54 7.78
C GLU A 193 -25.00 7.40 8.24
N GLU A 194 -25.16 8.22 9.28
CA GLU A 194 -24.08 9.01 9.87
C GLU A 194 -23.01 8.11 10.52
N ILE A 195 -23.43 7.06 11.22
CA ILE A 195 -22.52 6.06 11.80
C ILE A 195 -21.69 5.39 10.68
N ASN A 196 -22.34 4.92 9.64
CA ASN A 196 -21.69 4.28 8.49
C ASN A 196 -20.69 5.22 7.80
N GLN A 197 -21.03 6.51 7.66
CA GLN A 197 -20.11 7.50 7.10
C GLN A 197 -18.88 7.71 8.00
N MET A 198 -19.05 7.75 9.32
CA MET A 198 -17.93 7.87 10.27
C MET A 198 -17.01 6.63 10.21
N ILE A 199 -17.60 5.44 10.13
CA ILE A 199 -16.85 4.18 9.96
C ILE A 199 -16.07 4.21 8.64
N LEU A 200 -16.71 4.58 7.53
CA LEU A 200 -16.08 4.65 6.22
C LEU A 200 -14.86 5.60 6.20
N LYS A 201 -14.97 6.75 6.88
CA LYS A 201 -13.85 7.68 7.05
C LYS A 201 -12.68 7.07 7.82
N LYS A 202 -12.94 6.24 8.83
CA LYS A 202 -11.90 5.56 9.60
C LYS A 202 -11.24 4.42 8.84
N LEU A 203 -11.98 3.76 7.95
CA LEU A 203 -11.50 2.70 7.06
C LEU A 203 -10.94 3.23 5.72
N LYS A 204 -10.72 4.54 5.63
CA LYS A 204 -10.13 5.15 4.45
C LYS A 204 -8.69 4.66 4.25
N PRO A 205 -8.34 4.17 3.03
CA PRO A 205 -6.98 3.73 2.73
C PRO A 205 -5.97 4.86 2.87
N ASP A 206 -4.72 4.50 3.13
CA ASP A 206 -3.60 5.42 3.25
C ASP A 206 -2.54 5.15 2.17
N GLY A 207 -1.98 6.21 1.58
CA GLY A 207 -0.97 6.07 0.52
C GLY A 207 -0.94 7.26 -0.42
N LEU A 208 -0.41 7.08 -1.62
CA LEU A 208 -0.34 8.12 -2.65
C LEU A 208 -1.37 7.89 -3.75
N ILE A 209 -2.02 8.97 -4.18
CA ILE A 209 -2.98 9.00 -5.29
C ILE A 209 -2.44 9.94 -6.36
N ASN A 210 -2.68 9.61 -7.64
CA ASN A 210 -2.33 10.51 -8.73
C ASN A 210 -3.12 11.82 -8.60
N SER A 211 -2.41 12.95 -8.73
CA SER A 211 -2.98 14.28 -8.64
C SER A 211 -3.82 14.67 -9.88
N ASP A 212 -3.82 13.86 -10.93
CA ASP A 212 -4.71 14.03 -12.08
C ASP A 212 -6.18 13.91 -11.64
N GLU A 213 -7.01 14.86 -12.05
CA GLU A 213 -8.42 14.91 -11.68
C GLU A 213 -9.16 13.63 -12.07
N LYS A 214 -8.87 13.06 -13.22
CA LYS A 214 -9.49 11.82 -13.69
C LYS A 214 -9.14 10.64 -12.80
N ALA A 215 -7.92 10.57 -12.28
CA ALA A 215 -7.49 9.51 -11.38
C ALA A 215 -8.22 9.57 -10.03
N TYR A 216 -8.20 10.72 -9.33
CA TYR A 216 -8.86 10.79 -8.02
C TYR A 216 -10.40 10.82 -8.12
N ARG A 217 -10.98 11.41 -9.17
CA ARG A 217 -12.41 11.32 -9.45
C ARG A 217 -12.83 9.91 -9.87
N GLY A 218 -11.97 9.19 -10.56
CA GLY A 218 -12.16 7.77 -10.83
C GLY A 218 -12.24 6.90 -9.56
N MET A 219 -11.68 7.35 -8.44
CA MET A 219 -11.76 6.64 -7.15
C MET A 219 -12.93 7.10 -6.28
N ASP A 220 -13.30 8.37 -6.34
CA ASP A 220 -14.48 8.94 -5.67
C ASP A 220 -15.05 10.08 -6.53
N ARG A 221 -16.24 9.84 -7.12
CA ARG A 221 -16.81 10.76 -8.11
C ARG A 221 -17.35 12.04 -7.53
N ASP A 222 -17.94 11.97 -6.34
CA ASP A 222 -18.91 12.97 -5.89
C ASP A 222 -18.48 13.77 -4.65
N PHE A 223 -17.19 13.75 -4.26
CA PHE A 223 -16.75 14.55 -3.13
C PHE A 223 -16.46 16.01 -3.55
N GLU A 224 -16.98 16.96 -2.78
CA GLU A 224 -16.82 18.41 -3.03
C GLU A 224 -15.56 18.98 -2.37
N LYS A 225 -15.27 18.57 -1.16
CA LYS A 225 -14.17 19.12 -0.37
C LYS A 225 -13.18 18.06 0.12
N SER A 226 -13.64 17.08 0.85
CA SER A 226 -12.81 16.01 1.40
C SER A 226 -13.48 14.67 1.14
N SER A 227 -12.74 13.74 0.57
CA SER A 227 -13.26 12.40 0.33
C SER A 227 -13.27 11.58 1.62
N ASP A 228 -14.29 10.75 1.77
CA ASP A 228 -14.42 9.78 2.84
C ASP A 228 -13.72 8.44 2.50
N VAL A 229 -13.35 8.25 1.23
CA VAL A 229 -12.82 6.96 0.74
C VAL A 229 -11.40 7.03 0.18
N ILE A 230 -10.85 8.23 -0.04
CA ILE A 230 -9.46 8.44 -0.46
C ILE A 230 -8.81 9.59 0.31
N PRO A 231 -7.48 9.61 0.50
CA PRO A 231 -6.78 10.66 1.26
C PRO A 231 -6.59 11.96 0.46
N VAL A 232 -7.68 12.46 -0.15
CA VAL A 232 -7.69 13.69 -0.96
C VAL A 232 -8.66 14.70 -0.39
N THR A 233 -8.18 15.92 -0.26
CA THR A 233 -8.98 17.12 0.07
C THR A 233 -8.77 18.15 -1.01
N LEU A 234 -9.83 18.79 -1.50
CA LEU A 234 -9.77 19.78 -2.57
C LEU A 234 -9.83 21.19 -2.00
N LYS A 235 -9.15 22.10 -2.68
CA LYS A 235 -9.28 23.55 -2.50
C LYS A 235 -10.56 24.05 -3.21
N LYS A 236 -10.82 25.35 -3.10
CA LYS A 236 -11.96 26.00 -3.78
C LYS A 236 -11.86 25.93 -5.31
N ASP A 237 -10.64 25.89 -5.84
CA ASP A 237 -10.34 25.75 -7.27
C ASP A 237 -10.35 24.30 -7.78
N GLN A 238 -10.85 23.37 -6.95
CA GLN A 238 -10.91 21.93 -7.23
C GLN A 238 -9.54 21.23 -7.38
N THR A 239 -8.44 21.89 -7.04
CA THR A 239 -7.12 21.25 -6.99
C THR A 239 -6.87 20.61 -5.63
N PRO A 240 -6.03 19.54 -5.53
CA PRO A 240 -5.67 18.94 -4.26
C PRO A 240 -5.03 19.93 -3.29
N ALA A 241 -5.49 19.95 -2.03
CA ALA A 241 -4.93 20.76 -0.96
C ALA A 241 -3.57 20.22 -0.52
N ALA A 242 -2.73 21.05 0.10
CA ALA A 242 -1.39 20.70 0.56
C ALA A 242 -1.35 19.50 1.55
N GLY A 243 -2.44 19.23 2.28
CA GLY A 243 -2.56 18.06 3.17
C GLY A 243 -2.98 16.77 2.47
N SER A 244 -3.29 16.82 1.15
CA SER A 244 -3.65 15.62 0.39
C SER A 244 -2.42 14.77 0.11
N LYS A 245 -2.56 13.45 0.21
CA LYS A 245 -1.49 12.50 -0.14
C LYS A 245 -1.53 12.21 -1.65
N VAL A 246 -1.04 13.15 -2.44
CA VAL A 246 -1.04 13.05 -3.90
C VAL A 246 0.36 13.18 -4.47
N ALA A 247 0.56 12.57 -5.64
CA ALA A 247 1.75 12.69 -6.47
C ALA A 247 1.33 12.77 -7.94
N ASN A 248 2.03 13.54 -8.77
CA ASN A 248 1.78 13.52 -10.20
C ASN A 248 2.49 12.31 -10.87
N ALA A 249 2.23 12.11 -12.17
CA ALA A 249 2.79 10.96 -12.90
C ALA A 249 4.34 10.94 -12.90
N GLU A 250 5.00 12.11 -12.99
CA GLU A 250 6.46 12.24 -12.92
C GLU A 250 6.98 11.85 -11.53
N GLU A 251 6.33 12.30 -10.46
CA GLU A 251 6.69 11.95 -9.09
C GLU A 251 6.52 10.45 -8.83
N PHE A 252 5.47 9.83 -9.38
CA PHE A 252 5.32 8.37 -9.33
C PHE A 252 6.45 7.65 -10.05
N ASP A 253 6.86 8.13 -11.24
CA ASP A 253 8.01 7.57 -11.97
C ASP A 253 9.29 7.67 -11.14
N VAL A 254 9.56 8.82 -10.53
CA VAL A 254 10.70 8.99 -9.63
C VAL A 254 10.65 7.99 -8.47
N ILE A 255 9.50 7.80 -7.84
CA ILE A 255 9.33 6.91 -6.69
C ILE A 255 9.56 5.45 -7.08
N THR A 256 8.98 4.99 -8.19
CA THR A 256 9.11 3.59 -8.64
C THR A 256 10.53 3.29 -9.14
N ARG A 257 11.12 4.18 -9.93
CA ARG A 257 12.53 4.06 -10.36
C ARG A 257 13.49 4.07 -9.18
N PHE A 258 13.27 4.95 -8.20
CA PHE A 258 14.08 4.96 -6.99
C PHE A 258 13.96 3.64 -6.21
N ALA A 259 12.75 3.09 -6.06
CA ALA A 259 12.56 1.81 -5.40
C ALA A 259 13.33 0.68 -6.11
N ARG A 260 13.33 0.66 -7.45
CA ARG A 260 14.08 -0.28 -8.27
C ARG A 260 15.60 -0.15 -8.05
N GLU A 261 16.13 1.08 -8.05
CA GLU A 261 17.55 1.32 -7.76
C GLU A 261 17.93 0.94 -6.33
N LYS A 262 17.06 1.21 -5.36
CA LYS A 262 17.25 0.80 -3.97
C LYS A 262 17.30 -0.74 -3.82
N LEU A 263 16.49 -1.47 -4.57
CA LEU A 263 16.56 -2.94 -4.60
C LEU A 263 17.88 -3.43 -5.21
N ARG A 264 18.40 -2.79 -6.26
CA ARG A 264 19.72 -3.09 -6.81
C ARG A 264 20.84 -2.81 -5.81
N GLU A 265 20.77 -1.68 -5.10
CA GLU A 265 21.73 -1.33 -4.02
C GLU A 265 21.73 -2.41 -2.93
N ILE A 266 20.55 -2.76 -2.40
CA ILE A 266 20.41 -3.81 -1.39
C ILE A 266 20.90 -5.17 -1.90
N GLY A 267 20.58 -5.53 -3.15
CA GLY A 267 21.04 -6.75 -3.77
C GLY A 267 22.56 -6.83 -3.85
N ARG A 268 23.24 -5.73 -4.21
CA ARG A 268 24.72 -5.65 -4.23
C ARG A 268 25.30 -5.79 -2.83
N GLU A 269 24.76 -5.09 -1.84
CA GLU A 269 25.22 -5.21 -0.44
C GLU A 269 25.12 -6.65 0.07
N ILE A 270 24.03 -7.36 -0.26
CA ILE A 270 23.85 -8.76 0.08
C ILE A 270 24.87 -9.64 -0.66
N TYR A 271 25.07 -9.43 -1.96
CA TYR A 271 26.01 -10.20 -2.78
C TYR A 271 27.45 -10.01 -2.32
N ASP A 272 27.83 -8.78 -1.98
CA ASP A 272 29.16 -8.43 -1.48
C ASP A 272 29.41 -8.88 -0.02
N GLY A 273 28.38 -9.44 0.62
CA GLY A 273 28.47 -9.93 2.01
C GLY A 273 28.57 -8.80 3.03
N ASN A 274 28.00 -7.62 2.75
CA ASN A 274 27.98 -6.52 3.69
C ASN A 274 27.17 -6.89 4.94
N VAL A 275 27.81 -6.92 6.10
CA VAL A 275 27.24 -7.23 7.40
C VAL A 275 27.35 -6.06 8.39
N ASP A 276 27.63 -4.89 7.90
CA ASP A 276 27.78 -3.68 8.73
C ASP A 276 26.52 -3.37 9.52
N VAL A 277 26.69 -3.11 10.80
CA VAL A 277 25.61 -2.77 11.71
C VAL A 277 25.37 -1.27 11.68
N ASN A 278 24.40 -0.85 10.89
CA ASN A 278 24.07 0.57 10.71
C ASN A 278 22.53 0.77 10.65
N PRO A 279 21.81 0.55 11.77
CA PRO A 279 20.36 0.62 11.80
C PRO A 279 19.85 2.06 11.60
N ILE A 280 18.65 2.19 11.07
CA ILE A 280 17.94 3.46 11.06
C ILE A 280 17.18 3.60 12.37
N LYS A 281 17.43 4.70 13.08
CA LYS A 281 16.75 5.01 14.33
C LYS A 281 16.45 6.49 14.48
N ASN A 282 15.20 6.80 14.74
CA ASN A 282 14.74 8.13 15.12
C ASN A 282 13.43 8.02 15.93
N LYS A 283 12.79 9.17 16.21
CA LYS A 283 11.50 9.19 16.96
C LYS A 283 10.36 8.41 16.32
N LYS A 284 10.41 8.15 15.01
CA LYS A 284 9.33 7.49 14.24
C LYS A 284 9.70 6.10 13.74
N ILE A 285 10.98 5.81 13.58
CA ILE A 285 11.48 4.55 13.04
C ILE A 285 12.52 4.00 13.99
N ASP A 286 12.37 2.75 14.39
CA ASP A 286 13.38 1.94 15.05
C ASP A 286 13.49 0.60 14.32
N SER A 287 14.51 0.48 13.47
CA SER A 287 14.76 -0.75 12.70
C SER A 287 15.09 -1.94 13.60
N CYS A 288 15.46 -1.69 14.85
CA CYS A 288 15.78 -2.73 15.82
C CYS A 288 14.56 -3.28 16.56
N ALA A 289 13.44 -2.53 16.62
CA ALA A 289 12.28 -2.86 17.47
C ALA A 289 11.73 -4.27 17.25
N TYR A 290 11.74 -4.75 15.99
CA TYR A 290 11.22 -6.07 15.60
C TYR A 290 12.28 -6.94 14.90
N CYS A 291 13.57 -6.60 15.08
CA CYS A 291 14.66 -7.35 14.43
C CYS A 291 14.87 -8.71 15.11
N ALA A 292 14.72 -9.79 14.34
CA ALA A 292 14.94 -11.14 14.82
C ALA A 292 16.42 -11.42 15.27
N PHE A 293 17.36 -10.57 14.81
CA PHE A 293 18.79 -10.73 15.05
C PHE A 293 19.32 -9.90 16.23
N GLN A 294 18.48 -9.23 17.02
CA GLN A 294 18.91 -8.40 18.16
C GLN A 294 19.85 -9.13 19.12
N ALA A 295 19.52 -10.39 19.45
CA ALA A 295 20.31 -11.19 20.39
C ALA A 295 21.73 -11.49 19.88
N ILE A 296 21.92 -11.59 18.58
CA ILE A 296 23.21 -11.87 17.92
C ILE A 296 23.95 -10.55 17.66
N CYS A 297 23.27 -9.58 17.09
CA CYS A 297 23.82 -8.29 16.69
C CYS A 297 24.30 -7.46 17.89
N ARG A 298 23.54 -7.47 18.99
CA ARG A 298 23.84 -6.73 20.23
C ARG A 298 24.16 -5.25 20.01
N TYR A 299 23.53 -4.63 19.01
CA TYR A 299 23.71 -3.22 18.73
C TYR A 299 23.41 -2.36 19.96
N ASP A 300 24.36 -1.48 20.30
CA ASP A 300 24.22 -0.46 21.33
C ASP A 300 24.92 0.81 20.85
N SER A 301 24.17 1.89 20.65
CA SER A 301 24.70 3.19 20.18
C SER A 301 25.76 3.82 21.11
N ARG A 302 25.89 3.32 22.34
CA ARG A 302 26.91 3.78 23.32
C ARG A 302 28.24 3.10 23.10
N ILE A 303 28.33 2.03 22.35
CA ILE A 303 29.57 1.29 22.11
C ILE A 303 30.30 1.92 20.91
N PRO A 304 31.57 2.33 21.07
CA PRO A 304 32.35 2.84 19.96
C PRO A 304 32.47 1.83 18.83
N GLY A 305 32.26 2.30 17.58
CA GLY A 305 32.28 1.46 16.39
C GLY A 305 30.86 1.11 15.83
N PHE A 306 29.82 1.27 16.63
CA PHE A 306 28.46 1.25 16.11
C PHE A 306 28.01 2.64 15.66
N SER A 307 27.30 2.70 14.56
CA SER A 307 26.68 3.93 14.06
C SER A 307 25.20 3.70 13.80
N GLU A 308 24.40 4.76 13.86
CA GLU A 308 23.02 4.73 13.46
C GLU A 308 22.76 5.78 12.37
N ARG A 309 21.93 5.44 11.42
CA ARG A 309 21.44 6.38 10.43
C ARG A 309 20.26 7.13 11.02
N SER A 310 20.40 8.43 11.16
CA SER A 310 19.27 9.30 11.51
C SER A 310 18.88 10.16 10.32
N PHE A 311 17.62 10.55 10.24
CA PHE A 311 17.15 11.51 9.26
C PHE A 311 16.34 12.60 9.94
N ASN A 312 16.49 13.80 9.45
CA ASN A 312 15.64 14.93 9.81
C ASN A 312 14.32 14.81 9.04
N GLY A 313 13.25 15.39 9.57
CA GLY A 313 11.93 15.36 8.92
C GLY A 313 11.94 16.18 7.63
N ASP A 314 12.40 15.56 6.54
CA ASP A 314 12.36 16.15 5.21
C ASP A 314 10.90 16.27 4.74
N ASN A 315 10.59 17.32 4.01
CA ASN A 315 9.30 17.43 3.33
C ASN A 315 9.28 16.57 2.06
N LYS A 316 8.11 16.43 1.42
CA LYS A 316 7.94 15.60 0.22
C LYS A 316 8.91 15.97 -0.90
N GLU A 317 9.08 17.27 -1.18
CA GLU A 317 9.89 17.77 -2.28
C GLU A 317 11.37 17.50 -2.05
N ASP A 318 11.87 17.75 -0.84
CA ASP A 318 13.25 17.43 -0.47
C ASP A 318 13.58 15.94 -0.66
N VAL A 319 12.63 15.06 -0.30
CA VAL A 319 12.78 13.61 -0.46
C VAL A 319 12.81 13.22 -1.93
N LEU A 320 11.91 13.77 -2.75
CA LEU A 320 11.88 13.52 -4.19
C LEU A 320 13.16 14.01 -4.88
N ASP A 321 13.70 15.17 -4.51
CA ASP A 321 14.95 15.69 -5.06
C ASP A 321 16.16 14.82 -4.70
N LYS A 322 16.18 14.29 -3.46
CA LYS A 322 17.18 13.29 -3.06
C LYS A 322 17.05 12.01 -3.88
N MET A 323 15.82 11.53 -4.13
CA MET A 323 15.58 10.37 -4.99
C MET A 323 16.07 10.61 -6.43
N ARG A 324 15.72 11.74 -7.04
CA ARG A 324 16.19 12.13 -8.38
C ARG A 324 17.72 12.13 -8.45
N THR A 325 18.37 12.70 -7.44
CA THR A 325 19.83 12.75 -7.36
C THR A 325 20.44 11.34 -7.31
N GLN A 326 19.90 10.44 -6.50
CA GLN A 326 20.41 9.07 -6.40
C GLN A 326 20.19 8.28 -7.69
N ILE A 327 19.03 8.43 -8.35
CA ILE A 327 18.77 7.82 -9.66
C ILE A 327 19.81 8.28 -10.67
N ALA A 328 20.04 9.61 -10.79
CA ALA A 328 20.99 10.17 -11.73
C ALA A 328 22.42 9.66 -11.48
N VAL A 329 22.83 9.51 -10.22
CA VAL A 329 24.14 8.93 -9.85
C VAL A 329 24.23 7.45 -10.25
N ALA A 330 23.16 6.67 -10.03
CA ALA A 330 23.12 5.26 -10.38
C ALA A 330 23.19 5.07 -11.91
N GLU A 331 22.46 5.86 -12.69
CA GLU A 331 22.49 5.84 -14.16
C GLU A 331 23.86 6.24 -14.71
N HIS A 332 24.49 7.29 -14.14
CA HIS A 332 25.82 7.68 -14.53
C HIS A 332 26.84 6.58 -14.30
N LYS A 333 26.79 5.89 -13.15
CA LYS A 333 27.65 4.76 -12.84
C LYS A 333 27.45 3.59 -13.83
N ALA A 334 26.20 3.31 -14.16
CA ALA A 334 25.87 2.26 -15.14
C ALA A 334 26.44 2.55 -16.54
N CYS A 335 26.46 3.83 -16.95
CA CYS A 335 26.95 4.25 -18.27
C CYS A 335 28.48 4.36 -18.36
N TYR A 336 29.16 4.79 -17.30
CA TYR A 336 30.57 5.22 -17.35
C TYR A 336 31.50 4.45 -16.41
N GLY A 337 31.00 3.51 -15.61
CA GLY A 337 31.79 2.79 -14.62
C GLY A 337 32.19 3.65 -13.40
N ASP A 338 32.66 3.00 -12.35
CA ASP A 338 32.99 3.66 -11.05
C ASP A 338 34.20 4.64 -11.09
N ASN A 339 34.90 4.76 -12.22
CA ASN A 339 36.22 5.45 -12.26
C ASN A 339 36.19 6.96 -12.37
N ASN A 340 35.03 7.62 -12.44
CA ASN A 340 34.94 9.06 -12.74
C ASN A 340 34.20 9.95 -11.71
N ILE A 341 33.87 9.46 -10.53
CA ILE A 341 33.28 10.31 -9.48
C ILE A 341 34.33 10.57 -8.40
N LYS A 342 35.05 11.70 -8.52
CA LYS A 342 35.70 12.33 -7.37
C LYS A 342 34.63 13.14 -6.62
N PRO A 343 34.65 13.09 -5.27
CA PRO A 343 33.70 13.80 -4.43
C PRO A 343 33.77 15.31 -4.58
#